data_6047d2763e3bf19e5010e2e9f3d54b69
#
_entry.id   6047d2763e3bf19e5010e2e9f3d54b69
#
_cell.length_a   1.000
_cell.length_b   1.000
_cell.length_c   1.000
_cell.angle_alpha   90.00
_cell.angle_beta   90.00
_cell.angle_gamma   90.00
#
_symmetry.space_group_name_H-M   'P 1'
#
loop_
_entity.id
_entity.type
_entity.pdbx_description
1 polymer ?
#
loop_
_entity_poly.entity_id
_entity_poly.type
_entity_poly.pdbx_seq_one_letter_code
_entity_poly.pdbx_strand_id
1 'polypeptide(L)'
;MISKKNLASLALTVATGTLCLPAAAATMTIDGNFADWGIKNNGTVAGWTPGSGITFVVEDQNNSNGGYLSPGWGGQAYDAEAMYLTTYTRANGQTYLAIGMITGHNPNTPTGGNSYGRGDFAIDFGRNGTWDFGILTADRSASLHQGDVVSTSNADWATGLWSAPGVLDPANSKYVTAVNSGTDVGNASLAISGPFSNMGNLGGNHWFYELEIPVAVFGQYWGANGPTESFDLQWTMLCANDLITLDPVAYVSEPGSLALVLGALGLGGLVRRRKSRR
;
A
#
# COMPACT_ATOMS: atom_id res chain seq x y z
N MET A 1 26.82 -63.55 43.10
CA MET A 1 25.79 -62.48 43.07
C MET A 1 26.42 -61.30 42.36
N ILE A 2 26.07 -61.13 41.08
CA ILE A 2 26.62 -60.03 40.24
C ILE A 2 25.56 -58.99 40.08
N SER A 3 25.83 -57.79 40.58
CA SER A 3 24.92 -56.65 40.49
C SER A 3 24.93 -56.05 39.04
N LYS A 4 23.77 -55.98 38.43
CA LYS A 4 23.60 -55.31 37.12
C LYS A 4 23.53 -53.79 37.31
N LYS A 5 24.49 -53.07 36.81
CA LYS A 5 24.43 -51.61 36.67
C LYS A 5 23.61 -51.24 35.43
N ASN A 6 22.53 -50.54 35.64
CA ASN A 6 21.72 -49.97 34.55
C ASN A 6 22.43 -48.76 33.96
N LEU A 7 22.87 -48.84 32.70
CA LEU A 7 23.26 -47.70 31.92
C LEU A 7 21.98 -47.06 31.34
N ALA A 8 21.64 -45.86 31.79
CA ALA A 8 20.62 -45.02 31.18
C ALA A 8 21.26 -44.26 30.01
N SER A 9 20.89 -44.61 28.80
CA SER A 9 21.24 -43.86 27.60
C SER A 9 20.50 -42.53 27.61
N LEU A 10 21.22 -41.42 27.67
CA LEU A 10 20.70 -40.08 27.55
C LEU A 10 20.64 -39.73 26.04
N ALA A 11 19.49 -39.83 25.43
CA ALA A 11 19.30 -39.35 24.05
C ALA A 11 19.29 -37.82 24.04
N LEU A 12 20.30 -37.22 23.44
CA LEU A 12 20.41 -35.78 23.19
C LEU A 12 19.67 -35.47 21.93
N THR A 13 18.41 -35.02 22.05
CA THR A 13 17.65 -34.51 20.91
C THR A 13 18.16 -33.10 20.56
N VAL A 14 18.93 -33.00 19.49
CA VAL A 14 19.31 -31.70 18.93
C VAL A 14 18.09 -31.19 18.13
N ALA A 15 17.37 -30.23 18.71
CA ALA A 15 16.35 -29.51 17.97
C ALA A 15 17.07 -28.56 16.97
N THR A 16 17.11 -28.94 15.71
CA THR A 16 17.50 -28.06 14.61
C THR A 16 16.38 -27.04 14.42
N GLY A 17 16.52 -25.90 15.11
CA GLY A 17 15.70 -24.74 14.81
C GLY A 17 16.04 -24.27 13.40
N THR A 18 15.14 -24.44 12.47
CA THR A 18 15.19 -23.75 11.17
C THR A 18 15.12 -22.27 11.46
N LEU A 19 16.25 -21.58 11.30
CA LEU A 19 16.28 -20.12 11.24
C LEU A 19 15.49 -19.75 9.98
N CYS A 20 14.22 -19.34 10.15
CA CYS A 20 13.53 -18.58 9.10
C CYS A 20 14.32 -17.27 8.96
N LEU A 21 15.18 -17.22 7.96
CA LEU A 21 15.72 -15.94 7.52
C LEU A 21 14.52 -15.12 7.00
N PRO A 22 14.39 -13.85 7.42
CA PRO A 22 13.39 -12.99 6.80
C PRO A 22 13.64 -13.03 5.30
N ALA A 23 12.58 -13.30 4.52
CA ALA A 23 12.66 -13.17 3.08
C ALA A 23 13.15 -11.75 2.81
N ALA A 24 14.27 -11.62 2.08
CA ALA A 24 14.73 -10.31 1.65
C ALA A 24 13.54 -9.68 0.90
N ALA A 25 13.05 -8.55 1.39
CA ALA A 25 12.03 -7.81 0.68
C ALA A 25 12.57 -7.54 -0.73
N ALA A 26 11.81 -7.93 -1.74
CA ALA A 26 12.19 -7.67 -3.10
C ALA A 26 12.37 -6.16 -3.25
N THR A 27 13.52 -5.73 -3.76
CA THR A 27 13.74 -4.32 -4.09
C THR A 27 12.81 -3.99 -5.25
N MET A 28 11.83 -3.11 -5.00
CA MET A 28 11.01 -2.57 -6.07
C MET A 28 11.86 -1.66 -6.96
N THR A 29 11.66 -1.75 -8.25
CA THR A 29 12.24 -0.82 -9.23
C THR A 29 11.11 0.02 -9.78
N ILE A 30 11.18 1.34 -9.62
CA ILE A 30 10.12 2.24 -10.11
C ILE A 30 10.34 2.49 -11.60
N ASP A 31 9.87 1.56 -12.42
CA ASP A 31 10.03 1.55 -13.89
C ASP A 31 8.71 1.39 -14.66
N GLY A 32 7.59 1.30 -13.92
CA GLY A 32 6.26 1.08 -14.48
C GLY A 32 5.99 -0.39 -14.82
N ASN A 33 6.79 -1.33 -14.28
CA ASN A 33 6.62 -2.75 -14.52
C ASN A 33 5.92 -3.43 -13.34
N PHE A 34 4.67 -3.79 -13.52
CA PHE A 34 3.89 -4.47 -12.49
C PHE A 34 4.36 -5.90 -12.16
N ALA A 35 5.32 -6.45 -12.92
CA ALA A 35 5.85 -7.79 -12.64
C ALA A 35 6.61 -7.86 -11.30
N ASP A 36 7.25 -6.77 -10.86
CA ASP A 36 7.93 -6.67 -9.58
C ASP A 36 6.95 -6.84 -8.41
N TRP A 37 5.69 -6.50 -8.64
CA TRP A 37 4.58 -6.68 -7.69
C TRP A 37 3.99 -8.09 -7.71
N GLY A 38 4.42 -8.95 -8.63
CA GLY A 38 3.87 -10.29 -8.84
C GLY A 38 2.51 -10.31 -9.53
N ILE A 39 2.07 -9.15 -10.05
CA ILE A 39 0.82 -8.99 -10.78
C ILE A 39 0.97 -9.63 -12.16
N LYS A 40 -0.12 -10.21 -12.67
CA LYS A 40 -0.13 -10.93 -13.95
C LYS A 40 -1.12 -10.34 -14.91
N ASN A 41 -0.66 -10.02 -16.11
CA ASN A 41 -1.50 -9.66 -17.23
C ASN A 41 -2.00 -10.94 -17.93
N ASN A 42 -3.09 -11.53 -17.43
CA ASN A 42 -3.62 -12.81 -17.90
C ASN A 42 -5.13 -12.83 -18.17
N GLY A 43 -5.78 -11.66 -18.16
CA GLY A 43 -7.20 -11.52 -18.44
C GLY A 43 -8.12 -12.16 -17.39
N THR A 44 -7.68 -12.29 -16.14
CA THR A 44 -8.47 -12.84 -15.05
C THR A 44 -8.34 -12.01 -13.78
N VAL A 45 -9.39 -11.98 -12.94
CA VAL A 45 -9.36 -11.35 -11.61
C VAL A 45 -8.21 -11.89 -10.74
N ALA A 46 -7.89 -13.17 -10.87
CA ALA A 46 -6.77 -13.77 -10.15
C ALA A 46 -5.41 -13.15 -10.53
N GLY A 47 -5.31 -12.50 -11.69
CA GLY A 47 -4.13 -11.76 -12.10
C GLY A 47 -3.81 -10.56 -11.24
N TRP A 48 -4.82 -9.99 -10.56
CA TRP A 48 -4.65 -8.87 -9.63
C TRP A 48 -3.94 -9.25 -8.31
N THR A 49 -3.83 -10.54 -7.98
CA THR A 49 -3.21 -10.98 -6.73
C THR A 49 -1.69 -10.76 -6.78
N PRO A 50 -1.13 -9.93 -5.91
CA PRO A 50 0.29 -9.63 -5.89
C PRO A 50 1.12 -10.76 -5.27
N GLY A 51 2.43 -10.57 -5.24
CA GLY A 51 3.38 -11.37 -4.48
C GLY A 51 3.15 -11.28 -2.96
N SER A 52 3.77 -12.19 -2.21
CA SER A 52 3.68 -12.20 -0.74
C SER A 52 4.29 -10.93 -0.13
N GLY A 53 3.70 -10.44 0.97
CA GLY A 53 4.18 -9.27 1.69
C GLY A 53 3.69 -7.93 1.12
N ILE A 54 2.78 -7.97 0.15
CA ILE A 54 2.13 -6.79 -0.42
C ILE A 54 0.69 -6.74 0.09
N THR A 55 0.31 -5.63 0.72
CA THR A 55 -1.08 -5.33 1.05
C THR A 55 -1.79 -4.81 -0.20
N PHE A 56 -3.03 -5.21 -0.43
CA PHE A 56 -3.73 -4.81 -1.65
C PHE A 56 -5.24 -4.81 -1.48
N VAL A 57 -5.90 -4.07 -2.36
CA VAL A 57 -7.33 -4.09 -2.59
C VAL A 57 -7.58 -4.24 -4.09
N VAL A 58 -8.64 -4.93 -4.44
CA VAL A 58 -9.10 -5.10 -5.83
C VAL A 58 -10.57 -4.72 -5.88
N GLU A 59 -10.90 -3.81 -6.79
CA GLU A 59 -12.26 -3.32 -7.02
C GLU A 59 -12.73 -3.57 -8.46
N ASP A 60 -11.98 -4.37 -9.26
CA ASP A 60 -12.31 -4.74 -10.64
C ASP A 60 -13.80 -5.10 -10.76
N GLN A 61 -14.59 -4.16 -11.30
CA GLN A 61 -16.04 -4.24 -11.34
C GLN A 61 -16.51 -5.23 -12.40
N ASN A 62 -16.99 -6.38 -11.94
CA ASN A 62 -17.51 -7.45 -12.80
C ASN A 62 -18.89 -7.18 -13.39
N ASN A 63 -19.41 -5.96 -13.39
CA ASN A 63 -20.72 -5.78 -13.93
C ASN A 63 -20.66 -5.57 -15.45
N SER A 64 -21.23 -6.51 -16.16
CA SER A 64 -21.39 -6.47 -17.63
C SER A 64 -22.17 -5.27 -18.16
N ASN A 65 -22.69 -4.42 -17.32
CA ASN A 65 -23.49 -3.26 -17.70
C ASN A 65 -22.70 -1.96 -17.81
N GLY A 66 -21.39 -1.98 -17.52
CA GLY A 66 -20.42 -0.98 -17.98
C GLY A 66 -20.68 0.48 -17.65
N GLY A 67 -21.56 0.80 -16.72
CA GLY A 67 -22.02 2.14 -16.59
C GLY A 67 -21.97 2.76 -15.20
N TYR A 68 -21.78 1.99 -14.17
CA TYR A 68 -21.79 2.50 -12.81
C TYR A 68 -20.60 2.00 -12.04
N LEU A 69 -19.82 2.95 -11.59
CA LEU A 69 -18.73 2.73 -10.64
C LEU A 69 -19.06 3.49 -9.37
N SER A 70 -18.55 3.05 -8.26
CA SER A 70 -18.68 3.77 -7.00
C SER A 70 -17.57 4.83 -6.92
N PRO A 71 -17.87 6.12 -6.68
CA PRO A 71 -19.16 6.68 -6.29
C PRO A 71 -20.05 7.13 -7.45
N GLY A 72 -19.58 7.11 -8.70
CA GLY A 72 -20.26 7.76 -9.83
C GLY A 72 -20.34 6.93 -11.09
N TRP A 73 -19.99 7.51 -12.24
CA TRP A 73 -20.19 7.00 -13.58
C TRP A 73 -18.88 6.94 -14.36
N GLY A 74 -18.78 6.17 -15.40
CA GLY A 74 -17.65 6.29 -16.30
C GLY A 74 -17.29 5.04 -17.07
N GLY A 75 -17.66 3.87 -16.63
CA GLY A 75 -17.22 2.60 -17.22
C GLY A 75 -15.71 2.47 -17.18
N GLN A 76 -15.17 1.52 -17.89
CA GLN A 76 -13.74 1.16 -17.88
C GLN A 76 -12.75 2.33 -17.96
N ALA A 77 -13.10 3.40 -18.67
CA ALA A 77 -12.23 4.58 -18.81
C ALA A 77 -12.10 5.44 -17.54
N TYR A 78 -12.89 5.12 -16.50
CA TYR A 78 -12.88 5.79 -15.21
C TYR A 78 -12.93 4.77 -14.06
N ASP A 79 -12.40 3.58 -14.27
CA ASP A 79 -12.36 2.49 -13.30
C ASP A 79 -11.00 2.46 -12.61
N ALA A 80 -11.03 2.37 -11.27
CA ALA A 80 -9.86 2.11 -10.45
C ALA A 80 -9.88 0.63 -10.06
N GLU A 81 -8.98 -0.16 -10.59
CA GLU A 81 -9.05 -1.63 -10.57
C GLU A 81 -8.46 -2.25 -9.32
N ALA A 82 -7.23 -1.82 -8.98
CA ALA A 82 -6.49 -2.40 -7.87
C ALA A 82 -5.42 -1.44 -7.34
N MET A 83 -5.20 -1.48 -6.03
CA MET A 83 -4.15 -0.72 -5.37
C MET A 83 -3.31 -1.63 -4.48
N TYR A 84 -2.03 -1.38 -4.45
CA TYR A 84 -1.00 -2.20 -3.80
C TYR A 84 -0.10 -1.33 -2.94
N LEU A 85 0.33 -1.88 -1.80
CA LEU A 85 1.19 -1.18 -0.86
C LEU A 85 2.19 -2.14 -0.25
N THR A 86 3.44 -1.72 -0.19
CA THR A 86 4.48 -2.42 0.56
C THR A 86 5.53 -1.45 1.06
N THR A 87 6.39 -1.91 1.95
CA THR A 87 7.56 -1.17 2.41
C THR A 87 8.80 -2.00 2.19
N TYR A 88 9.90 -1.35 1.86
CA TYR A 88 11.19 -1.99 1.75
C TYR A 88 12.33 -1.06 2.15
N THR A 89 13.45 -1.63 2.52
CA THR A 89 14.64 -0.87 2.90
C THR A 89 15.75 -1.16 1.92
N ARG A 90 16.31 -0.12 1.32
CA ARG A 90 17.47 -0.23 0.42
C ARG A 90 18.75 -0.54 1.19
N ALA A 91 19.79 -0.98 0.47
CA ALA A 91 21.08 -1.31 1.07
C ALA A 91 21.76 -0.13 1.81
N ASN A 92 21.38 1.10 1.49
CA ASN A 92 21.83 2.30 2.19
C ASN A 92 21.12 2.55 3.53
N GLY A 93 20.18 1.67 3.93
CA GLY A 93 19.40 1.80 5.16
C GLY A 93 18.16 2.70 5.04
N GLN A 94 17.89 3.29 3.89
CA GLN A 94 16.71 4.12 3.67
C GLN A 94 15.47 3.26 3.40
N THR A 95 14.39 3.51 4.13
CA THR A 95 13.10 2.82 3.95
C THR A 95 12.18 3.64 3.06
N TYR A 96 11.45 2.94 2.23
CA TYR A 96 10.49 3.50 1.29
C TYR A 96 9.11 2.86 1.47
N LEU A 97 8.08 3.65 1.31
CA LEU A 97 6.72 3.22 1.06
C LEU A 97 6.56 3.12 -0.46
N ALA A 98 6.26 1.93 -0.97
CA ALA A 98 5.97 1.73 -2.39
C ALA A 98 4.47 1.55 -2.60
N ILE A 99 3.93 2.21 -3.60
CA ILE A 99 2.52 2.16 -3.99
C ILE A 99 2.46 1.75 -5.47
N GLY A 100 1.65 0.74 -5.77
CA GLY A 100 1.25 0.36 -7.12
C GLY A 100 -0.26 0.58 -7.28
N MET A 101 -0.69 1.04 -8.44
CA MET A 101 -2.12 1.19 -8.73
C MET A 101 -2.39 0.93 -10.20
N ILE A 102 -3.47 0.19 -10.46
CA ILE A 102 -3.94 -0.08 -11.82
C ILE A 102 -5.31 0.55 -11.98
N THR A 103 -5.50 1.22 -13.11
CA THR A 103 -6.74 1.90 -13.46
C THR A 103 -6.99 1.85 -14.97
N GLY A 104 -8.25 1.83 -15.36
CA GLY A 104 -8.67 2.04 -16.75
C GLY A 104 -8.54 3.50 -17.21
N HIS A 105 -8.32 4.45 -16.28
CA HIS A 105 -8.22 5.87 -16.59
C HIS A 105 -6.91 6.22 -17.30
N ASN A 106 -7.00 6.77 -18.52
CA ASN A 106 -5.82 7.21 -19.25
C ASN A 106 -5.17 8.44 -18.57
N PRO A 107 -3.90 8.34 -18.12
CA PRO A 107 -3.20 9.44 -17.45
C PRO A 107 -3.03 10.70 -18.30
N ASN A 108 -3.17 10.58 -19.63
CA ASN A 108 -3.08 11.70 -20.56
C ASN A 108 -4.45 12.31 -20.89
N THR A 109 -5.52 11.89 -20.21
CA THR A 109 -6.84 12.50 -20.37
C THR A 109 -6.76 13.98 -20.00
N PRO A 110 -7.12 14.91 -20.92
CA PRO A 110 -7.08 16.34 -20.62
C PRO A 110 -8.18 16.70 -19.61
N THR A 111 -7.99 17.76 -18.87
CA THR A 111 -9.03 18.32 -18.00
C THR A 111 -9.76 19.43 -18.73
N GLY A 112 -11.09 19.35 -18.79
CA GLY A 112 -11.95 20.36 -19.37
C GLY A 112 -13.20 19.79 -20.04
N GLY A 113 -14.27 20.55 -20.09
CA GLY A 113 -15.56 20.07 -20.55
C GLY A 113 -16.08 18.92 -19.69
N ASN A 114 -16.32 17.77 -20.29
CA ASN A 114 -16.71 16.54 -19.61
C ASN A 114 -15.53 15.56 -19.50
N SER A 115 -14.31 16.03 -19.61
CA SER A 115 -13.10 15.24 -19.53
C SER A 115 -12.34 15.59 -18.24
N TYR A 116 -11.94 14.58 -17.50
CA TYR A 116 -11.34 14.73 -16.18
C TYR A 116 -9.98 14.00 -16.14
N GLY A 117 -8.95 14.73 -15.84
CA GLY A 117 -7.60 14.19 -15.71
C GLY A 117 -7.43 13.31 -14.46
N ARG A 118 -6.23 12.83 -14.29
CA ARG A 118 -5.82 12.01 -13.12
C ARG A 118 -5.81 12.85 -11.85
N GLY A 119 -6.24 12.26 -10.74
CA GLY A 119 -6.11 12.82 -9.40
C GLY A 119 -4.79 12.47 -8.72
N ASP A 120 -4.65 12.89 -7.48
CA ASP A 120 -3.48 12.64 -6.65
C ASP A 120 -3.77 11.55 -5.61
N PHE A 121 -2.71 10.91 -5.09
CA PHE A 121 -2.88 10.00 -3.96
C PHE A 121 -3.02 10.82 -2.68
N ALA A 122 -3.95 10.40 -1.82
CA ALA A 122 -4.22 11.01 -0.53
C ALA A 122 -3.94 10.01 0.60
N ILE A 123 -3.26 10.46 1.66
CA ILE A 123 -2.98 9.67 2.85
C ILE A 123 -3.59 10.35 4.07
N ASP A 124 -4.39 9.59 4.84
CA ASP A 124 -4.99 9.99 6.12
C ASP A 124 -4.38 9.13 7.23
N PHE A 125 -3.40 9.68 7.97
CA PHE A 125 -2.85 9.03 9.14
C PHE A 125 -3.81 9.20 10.33
N GLY A 126 -4.00 8.11 11.09
CA GLY A 126 -4.97 8.07 12.19
C GLY A 126 -6.41 7.84 11.73
N ARG A 127 -6.69 7.85 10.42
CA ARG A 127 -8.01 7.56 9.84
C ARG A 127 -9.11 8.45 10.43
N ASN A 128 -8.78 9.72 10.54
CA ASN A 128 -9.63 10.71 11.22
C ASN A 128 -10.44 11.56 10.25
N GLY A 129 -10.32 11.30 8.94
CA GLY A 129 -10.97 12.03 7.86
C GLY A 129 -10.22 13.31 7.47
N THR A 130 -9.00 13.48 7.95
CA THR A 130 -8.10 14.55 7.52
C THR A 130 -7.02 13.97 6.62
N TRP A 131 -6.95 14.42 5.40
CA TRP A 131 -5.91 14.00 4.46
C TRP A 131 -4.62 14.76 4.77
N ASP A 132 -3.67 14.08 5.42
CA ASP A 132 -2.43 14.68 5.94
C ASP A 132 -1.40 14.91 4.84
N PHE A 133 -1.40 14.04 3.81
CA PHE A 133 -0.44 14.13 2.71
C PHE A 133 -1.11 13.86 1.37
N GLY A 134 -0.63 14.61 0.37
CA GLY A 134 -0.90 14.36 -1.04
C GLY A 134 0.36 13.98 -1.79
N ILE A 135 0.28 13.02 -2.71
CA ILE A 135 1.37 12.71 -3.64
C ILE A 135 0.89 13.06 -5.04
N LEU A 136 1.54 14.02 -5.66
CA LEU A 136 1.11 14.59 -6.91
C LEU A 136 1.43 13.68 -8.10
N THR A 137 0.40 13.35 -8.86
CA THR A 137 0.55 12.55 -10.11
C THR A 137 0.77 13.43 -11.33
N ALA A 138 0.52 14.73 -11.23
CA ALA A 138 0.71 15.72 -12.29
C ALA A 138 1.09 17.06 -11.71
N ASP A 139 1.64 17.96 -12.54
CA ASP A 139 1.83 19.36 -12.17
C ASP A 139 0.49 20.00 -11.87
N ARG A 140 0.37 20.68 -10.73
CA ARG A 140 -0.85 21.37 -10.28
C ARG A 140 -0.73 22.89 -10.36
N SER A 141 0.49 23.40 -10.16
CA SER A 141 0.79 24.84 -10.22
C SER A 141 2.27 25.07 -10.55
N ALA A 142 2.71 26.32 -10.53
CA ALA A 142 4.13 26.67 -10.72
C ALA A 142 5.04 26.22 -9.56
N SER A 143 4.46 25.79 -8.45
CA SER A 143 5.19 25.34 -7.24
C SER A 143 4.79 23.95 -6.75
N LEU A 144 3.92 23.27 -7.44
CA LEU A 144 3.44 21.94 -7.12
C LEU A 144 3.57 21.05 -8.36
N HIS A 145 4.55 20.18 -8.35
CA HIS A 145 4.97 19.39 -9.50
C HIS A 145 4.68 17.90 -9.32
N GLN A 146 4.61 17.20 -10.42
CA GLN A 146 4.49 15.74 -10.40
C GLN A 146 5.61 15.13 -9.57
N GLY A 147 5.24 14.26 -8.64
CA GLY A 147 6.16 13.60 -7.72
C GLY A 147 6.31 14.30 -6.37
N ASP A 148 5.85 15.53 -6.22
CA ASP A 148 5.92 16.20 -4.92
C ASP A 148 5.07 15.45 -3.89
N VAL A 149 5.58 15.36 -2.67
CA VAL A 149 4.85 14.92 -1.47
C VAL A 149 4.53 16.18 -0.67
N VAL A 150 3.25 16.45 -0.53
CA VAL A 150 2.75 17.70 0.05
C VAL A 150 2.04 17.39 1.36
N SER A 151 2.44 18.02 2.46
CA SER A 151 1.67 18.02 3.70
C SER A 151 0.45 18.92 3.53
N THR A 152 -0.72 18.40 3.83
CA THR A 152 -2.02 19.00 3.53
C THR A 152 -2.96 19.01 4.73
N SER A 153 -4.06 19.69 4.57
CA SER A 153 -5.29 19.59 5.34
C SER A 153 -6.47 19.44 4.37
N ASN A 154 -7.67 19.15 4.85
CA ASN A 154 -8.82 19.00 3.95
C ASN A 154 -9.12 20.26 3.10
N ALA A 155 -8.73 21.45 3.57
CA ALA A 155 -8.90 22.69 2.83
C ALA A 155 -7.95 22.83 1.61
N ASP A 156 -6.90 22.03 1.58
CA ASP A 156 -5.88 22.07 0.53
C ASP A 156 -6.26 21.24 -0.71
N TRP A 157 -7.37 20.53 -0.65
CA TRP A 157 -7.80 19.62 -1.70
C TRP A 157 -8.93 20.19 -2.55
N ALA A 158 -8.85 19.94 -3.85
CA ALA A 158 -10.01 19.95 -4.71
C ALA A 158 -10.87 18.71 -4.44
N THR A 159 -12.17 18.83 -4.66
CA THR A 159 -13.11 17.71 -4.56
C THR A 159 -13.73 17.40 -5.93
N GLY A 160 -14.18 16.15 -6.09
CA GLY A 160 -14.81 15.70 -7.32
C GLY A 160 -16.25 16.19 -7.50
N LEU A 161 -17.09 15.37 -8.12
CA LEU A 161 -18.45 15.76 -8.50
C LEU A 161 -19.53 15.21 -7.55
N TRP A 162 -19.19 14.32 -6.63
CA TRP A 162 -20.15 13.46 -5.95
C TRP A 162 -20.21 13.73 -4.45
N SER A 163 -21.40 13.92 -3.90
CA SER A 163 -21.63 14.03 -2.45
C SER A 163 -21.89 12.67 -1.79
N ALA A 164 -22.28 11.68 -2.58
CA ALA A 164 -22.45 10.27 -2.22
C ALA A 164 -22.42 9.42 -3.48
N PRO A 165 -22.26 8.08 -3.38
CA PRO A 165 -22.33 7.19 -4.54
C PRO A 165 -23.58 7.44 -5.39
N GLY A 166 -23.40 7.78 -6.66
CA GLY A 166 -24.47 8.08 -7.59
C GLY A 166 -25.19 9.41 -7.40
N VAL A 167 -24.76 10.26 -6.46
CA VAL A 167 -25.38 11.58 -6.19
C VAL A 167 -24.47 12.70 -6.71
N LEU A 168 -24.78 13.19 -7.90
CA LEU A 168 -24.05 14.30 -8.53
C LEU A 168 -24.37 15.62 -7.78
N ASP A 169 -23.43 16.10 -7.01
CA ASP A 169 -23.53 17.35 -6.25
C ASP A 169 -22.13 17.94 -6.03
N PRO A 170 -21.56 18.63 -7.04
CA PRO A 170 -20.20 19.17 -6.93
C PRO A 170 -20.01 20.16 -5.79
N ALA A 171 -21.05 20.89 -5.40
CA ALA A 171 -20.96 21.89 -4.34
C ALA A 171 -20.78 21.27 -2.95
N ASN A 172 -21.21 20.02 -2.78
CA ASN A 172 -21.11 19.28 -1.52
C ASN A 172 -20.30 17.98 -1.68
N SER A 173 -19.44 17.90 -2.69
CA SER A 173 -18.60 16.73 -2.92
C SER A 173 -17.68 16.47 -1.72
N LYS A 174 -17.51 15.20 -1.36
CA LYS A 174 -16.71 14.75 -0.22
C LYS A 174 -15.42 14.05 -0.63
N TYR A 175 -15.28 13.72 -1.89
CA TYR A 175 -14.16 12.93 -2.38
C TYR A 175 -13.03 13.85 -2.85
N VAL A 176 -11.93 13.84 -2.14
CA VAL A 176 -10.74 14.61 -2.51
C VAL A 176 -10.12 14.02 -3.78
N THR A 177 -9.64 14.90 -4.66
CA THR A 177 -9.16 14.49 -5.99
C THR A 177 -7.77 15.01 -6.33
N ALA A 178 -7.47 16.26 -6.05
CA ALA A 178 -6.19 16.87 -6.36
C ALA A 178 -5.76 17.87 -5.29
N VAL A 179 -4.47 17.97 -5.08
CA VAL A 179 -3.88 18.98 -4.18
C VAL A 179 -3.89 20.34 -4.86
N ASN A 180 -4.48 21.34 -4.21
CA ASN A 180 -4.50 22.72 -4.67
C ASN A 180 -3.43 23.58 -3.97
N SER A 181 -3.10 23.22 -2.71
CA SER A 181 -2.14 23.94 -1.88
C SER A 181 -1.53 23.02 -0.83
N GLY A 182 -0.63 23.52 -0.01
CA GLY A 182 0.02 22.80 1.08
C GLY A 182 1.51 23.07 1.14
N THR A 183 2.21 22.30 1.94
CA THR A 183 3.67 22.44 2.11
C THR A 183 4.37 21.25 1.46
N ASP A 184 5.22 21.51 0.47
CA ASP A 184 6.12 20.50 -0.08
C ASP A 184 7.09 20.02 1.02
N VAL A 185 7.09 18.71 1.26
CA VAL A 185 7.91 18.05 2.29
C VAL A 185 8.92 17.07 1.70
N GLY A 186 8.90 16.88 0.39
CA GLY A 186 9.83 16.01 -0.33
C GLY A 186 9.23 15.40 -1.58
N ASN A 187 9.94 14.44 -2.17
CA ASN A 187 9.56 13.87 -3.45
C ASN A 187 9.40 12.36 -3.40
N ALA A 188 8.45 11.87 -4.16
CA ALA A 188 8.30 10.50 -4.60
C ALA A 188 8.96 10.30 -5.96
N SER A 189 9.52 9.12 -6.20
CA SER A 189 9.76 8.68 -7.58
C SER A 189 8.46 8.12 -8.13
N LEU A 190 8.07 8.51 -9.34
CA LEU A 190 6.82 8.09 -9.98
C LEU A 190 7.08 7.64 -11.42
N ALA A 191 6.62 6.45 -11.76
CA ALA A 191 6.52 5.94 -13.12
C ALA A 191 5.06 5.63 -13.46
N ILE A 192 4.64 5.97 -14.68
CA ILE A 192 3.31 5.64 -15.19
C ILE A 192 3.50 4.96 -16.54
N SER A 193 2.93 3.78 -16.70
CA SER A 193 3.07 2.95 -17.90
C SER A 193 1.73 2.44 -18.42
N GLY A 194 1.73 1.93 -19.62
CA GLY A 194 0.54 1.47 -20.32
C GLY A 194 0.37 2.15 -21.71
N PRO A 195 -0.71 1.87 -22.45
CA PRO A 195 -1.81 0.98 -22.03
C PRO A 195 -1.46 -0.51 -22.07
N PHE A 196 -1.99 -1.24 -21.10
CA PHE A 196 -1.96 -2.69 -21.06
C PHE A 196 -3.35 -3.24 -21.37
N SER A 197 -3.44 -4.28 -22.18
CA SER A 197 -4.68 -5.02 -22.44
C SER A 197 -4.67 -6.35 -21.68
N ASN A 198 -5.83 -6.99 -21.57
CA ASN A 198 -6.01 -8.29 -20.89
C ASN A 198 -5.68 -8.30 -19.39
N MET A 199 -5.78 -7.16 -18.72
CA MET A 199 -5.76 -7.09 -17.26
C MET A 199 -7.19 -7.22 -16.74
N GLY A 200 -7.36 -7.93 -15.60
CA GLY A 200 -8.70 -8.19 -15.08
C GLY A 200 -9.59 -8.98 -16.04
N ASN A 201 -10.90 -8.95 -15.85
CA ASN A 201 -11.86 -9.70 -16.64
C ASN A 201 -12.82 -8.83 -17.46
N LEU A 202 -12.80 -7.52 -17.31
CA LEU A 202 -13.66 -6.60 -18.07
C LEU A 202 -13.05 -6.20 -19.43
N GLY A 203 -11.77 -6.39 -19.61
CA GLY A 203 -11.04 -5.97 -20.80
C GLY A 203 -10.78 -4.46 -20.83
N GLY A 204 -10.40 -3.93 -21.98
CA GLY A 204 -10.05 -2.53 -22.15
C GLY A 204 -8.56 -2.25 -21.97
N ASN A 205 -8.24 -0.97 -21.88
CA ASN A 205 -6.89 -0.49 -21.62
C ASN A 205 -6.73 -0.14 -20.16
N HIS A 206 -5.58 -0.49 -19.61
CA HIS A 206 -5.22 -0.19 -18.23
C HIS A 206 -3.87 0.52 -18.17
N TRP A 207 -3.68 1.34 -17.15
CA TRP A 207 -2.42 2.01 -16.85
C TRP A 207 -1.98 1.64 -15.46
N PHE A 208 -0.67 1.53 -15.29
CA PHE A 208 -0.06 1.23 -14.01
C PHE A 208 0.69 2.46 -13.51
N TYR A 209 0.35 2.89 -12.31
CA TYR A 209 1.07 3.90 -11.55
C TYR A 209 1.94 3.19 -10.54
N GLU A 210 3.20 3.51 -10.54
CA GLU A 210 4.16 2.96 -9.61
C GLU A 210 4.95 4.09 -8.98
N LEU A 211 4.98 4.11 -7.64
CA LEU A 211 5.70 5.16 -6.93
C LEU A 211 6.37 4.64 -5.66
N GLU A 212 7.43 5.30 -5.27
CA GLU A 212 8.09 5.11 -3.97
C GLU A 212 8.31 6.44 -3.28
N ILE A 213 8.10 6.44 -1.98
CA ILE A 213 8.21 7.62 -1.13
C ILE A 213 9.21 7.30 -0.03
N PRO A 214 10.29 8.10 0.17
CA PRO A 214 11.13 7.97 1.35
C PRO A 214 10.27 8.21 2.60
N VAL A 215 10.14 7.24 3.48
CA VAL A 215 9.23 7.35 4.64
C VAL A 215 9.60 8.48 5.60
N ALA A 216 10.82 8.98 5.51
CA ALA A 216 11.27 10.12 6.30
C ALA A 216 10.47 11.41 6.05
N VAL A 217 9.82 11.55 4.87
CA VAL A 217 8.99 12.71 4.55
C VAL A 217 7.74 12.81 5.42
N PHE A 218 7.28 11.68 5.96
CA PHE A 218 6.11 11.63 6.83
C PHE A 218 6.40 12.05 8.28
N GLY A 219 7.66 12.34 8.62
CA GLY A 219 8.04 12.88 9.93
C GLY A 219 7.55 12.02 11.09
N GLN A 220 6.75 12.62 11.97
CA GLN A 220 6.23 11.95 13.18
C GLN A 220 5.28 10.76 12.89
N TYR A 221 4.69 10.71 11.72
CA TYR A 221 3.79 9.63 11.32
C TYR A 221 4.51 8.33 10.97
N TRP A 222 5.85 8.36 10.90
CA TRP A 222 6.64 7.17 10.58
C TRP A 222 7.81 6.97 11.56
N GLY A 223 7.76 5.88 12.31
CA GLY A 223 8.81 5.49 13.27
C GLY A 223 9.79 4.46 12.71
N ALA A 224 10.71 4.03 13.55
CA ALA A 224 11.73 3.03 13.19
C ALA A 224 11.15 1.65 12.79
N ASN A 225 9.93 1.36 13.24
CA ASN A 225 9.26 0.07 13.01
C ASN A 225 8.07 0.17 12.05
N GLY A 226 7.91 1.29 11.34
CA GLY A 226 6.80 1.54 10.43
C GLY A 226 5.94 2.73 10.84
N PRO A 227 4.73 2.87 10.29
CA PRO A 227 3.83 3.97 10.62
C PRO A 227 3.48 3.96 12.11
N THR A 228 3.40 5.13 12.72
CA THR A 228 3.11 5.28 14.16
C THR A 228 1.63 5.05 14.47
N GLU A 229 0.79 5.15 13.45
CA GLU A 229 -0.66 4.90 13.50
C GLU A 229 -1.13 4.33 12.17
N SER A 230 -2.31 3.72 12.14
CA SER A 230 -2.92 3.24 10.90
C SER A 230 -3.25 4.41 9.99
N PHE A 231 -3.28 4.15 8.69
CA PHE A 231 -3.64 5.18 7.70
C PHE A 231 -4.50 4.59 6.60
N ASP A 232 -5.23 5.46 5.90
CA ASP A 232 -5.89 5.15 4.65
C ASP A 232 -5.10 5.75 3.50
N LEU A 233 -5.03 5.02 2.39
CA LEU A 233 -4.48 5.47 1.13
C LEU A 233 -5.59 5.46 0.09
N GLN A 234 -5.86 6.61 -0.51
CA GLN A 234 -6.91 6.79 -1.50
C GLN A 234 -6.35 7.31 -2.82
N TRP A 235 -6.98 6.90 -3.91
CA TRP A 235 -6.84 7.55 -5.20
C TRP A 235 -8.17 7.61 -5.95
N THR A 236 -8.32 8.65 -6.74
CA THR A 236 -9.41 8.83 -7.71
C THR A 236 -8.97 9.77 -8.81
N MET A 237 -9.68 9.81 -9.95
CA MET A 237 -9.53 10.85 -10.96
C MET A 237 -10.25 12.15 -10.55
N LEU A 238 -10.04 13.27 -11.28
CA LEU A 238 -10.55 14.59 -10.90
C LEU A 238 -12.07 14.71 -10.78
N CYS A 239 -12.83 13.86 -11.41
CA CYS A 239 -14.29 13.80 -11.24
C CYS A 239 -14.73 12.97 -10.03
N ALA A 240 -13.86 12.15 -9.47
CA ALA A 240 -14.19 11.13 -8.48
C ALA A 240 -15.33 10.20 -8.95
N ASN A 241 -15.32 9.82 -10.23
CA ASN A 241 -16.31 8.89 -10.78
C ASN A 241 -16.16 7.50 -10.18
N ASP A 242 -14.92 7.14 -9.84
CA ASP A 242 -14.58 5.95 -9.10
C ASP A 242 -13.52 6.27 -8.08
N LEU A 243 -13.46 5.49 -7.02
CA LEU A 243 -12.63 5.74 -5.85
C LEU A 243 -12.08 4.42 -5.33
N ILE A 244 -10.78 4.31 -5.25
CA ILE A 244 -10.15 3.16 -4.60
C ILE A 244 -9.49 3.58 -3.30
N THR A 245 -9.77 2.85 -2.23
CA THR A 245 -9.17 3.07 -0.93
C THR A 245 -8.54 1.79 -0.42
N LEU A 246 -7.27 1.85 -0.10
CA LEU A 246 -6.57 0.80 0.59
C LEU A 246 -6.43 1.20 2.05
N ASP A 247 -7.01 0.36 2.93
CA ASP A 247 -6.90 0.43 4.37
C ASP A 247 -5.83 -0.58 4.80
N PRO A 248 -4.56 -0.17 4.91
CA PRO A 248 -3.53 -1.08 5.35
C PRO A 248 -3.84 -1.47 6.79
N VAL A 249 -3.99 -2.76 7.03
CA VAL A 249 -4.12 -3.32 8.38
C VAL A 249 -3.05 -2.69 9.26
N ALA A 250 -3.48 -2.08 10.37
CA ALA A 250 -2.60 -1.43 11.31
C ALA A 250 -1.32 -2.23 11.48
N TYR A 251 -0.17 -1.58 11.36
CA TYR A 251 1.10 -2.18 11.75
C TYR A 251 0.98 -2.55 13.22
N VAL A 252 0.61 -3.78 13.48
CA VAL A 252 0.77 -4.35 14.80
C VAL A 252 2.27 -4.56 14.92
N SER A 253 2.94 -3.58 15.55
CA SER A 253 4.31 -3.79 16.02
C SER A 253 4.28 -5.14 16.73
N GLU A 254 5.02 -6.12 16.23
CA GLU A 254 5.02 -7.44 16.82
C GLU A 254 5.20 -7.26 18.35
N PRO A 255 4.18 -7.48 19.16
CA PRO A 255 4.34 -7.29 20.60
C PRO A 255 5.35 -8.34 20.97
N GLY A 256 6.54 -7.91 21.36
CA GLY A 256 7.57 -8.69 22.02
C GLY A 256 7.53 -10.21 21.99
N SER A 257 6.99 -10.85 20.94
CA SER A 257 7.00 -12.30 20.77
C SER A 257 8.43 -12.83 20.83
N LEU A 258 9.37 -12.06 20.27
CA LEU A 258 10.81 -12.32 20.47
C LEU A 258 11.23 -12.11 21.94
N ALA A 259 10.73 -11.09 22.61
CA ALA A 259 11.02 -10.87 24.05
C ALA A 259 10.34 -11.93 24.91
N LEU A 260 9.13 -12.38 24.57
CA LEU A 260 8.45 -13.49 25.25
C LEU A 260 9.18 -14.82 25.02
N VAL A 261 9.62 -15.11 23.80
CA VAL A 261 10.39 -16.32 23.49
C VAL A 261 11.75 -16.29 24.19
N LEU A 262 12.46 -15.18 24.16
CA LEU A 262 13.73 -15.00 24.86
C LEU A 262 13.54 -15.04 26.40
N GLY A 263 12.46 -14.47 26.90
CA GLY A 263 12.08 -14.55 28.32
C GLY A 263 11.74 -15.98 28.74
N ALA A 264 10.99 -16.72 27.94
CA ALA A 264 10.67 -18.13 28.21
C ALA A 264 11.90 -19.03 28.15
N LEU A 265 12.80 -18.82 27.19
CA LEU A 265 14.09 -19.55 27.10
C LEU A 265 15.02 -19.20 28.25
N GLY A 266 15.08 -17.92 28.69
CA GLY A 266 15.85 -17.47 29.82
C GLY A 266 15.36 -18.10 31.15
N LEU A 267 14.04 -18.13 31.37
CA LEU A 267 13.43 -18.77 32.54
C LEU A 267 13.60 -20.28 32.51
N GLY A 268 13.46 -20.93 31.35
CA GLY A 268 13.73 -22.37 31.20
C GLY A 268 15.17 -22.75 31.51
N GLY A 269 16.13 -21.91 31.11
CA GLY A 269 17.54 -22.09 31.42
C GLY A 269 17.88 -21.96 32.95
N LEU A 270 17.22 -21.03 33.63
CA LEU A 270 17.39 -20.82 35.08
C LEU A 270 16.80 -21.98 35.93
N VAL A 271 15.64 -22.51 35.51
CA VAL A 271 15.00 -23.67 36.16
C VAL A 271 15.87 -24.93 36.01
N ARG A 272 16.48 -25.11 34.83
CA ARG A 272 17.38 -26.26 34.59
C ARG A 272 18.64 -26.20 35.39
N ARG A 273 19.23 -25.01 35.61
CA ARG A 273 20.42 -24.81 36.45
C ARG A 273 20.15 -25.12 37.94
N ARG A 274 18.96 -24.84 38.47
CA ARG A 274 18.57 -25.16 39.84
C ARG A 274 18.42 -26.66 40.10
N LYS A 275 17.95 -27.45 39.11
CA LYS A 275 17.80 -28.92 39.21
C LYS A 275 19.14 -29.66 39.16
N SER A 276 20.19 -29.08 38.60
CA SER A 276 21.52 -29.69 38.48
C SER A 276 22.39 -29.52 39.75
N ARG A 277 21.93 -28.75 40.73
CA ARG A 277 22.65 -28.49 41.99
C ARG A 277 22.04 -29.15 43.25
N ARG A 278 21.13 -30.14 43.08
CA ARG A 278 20.61 -30.99 44.14
C ARG A 278 21.04 -32.44 43.98
#